data_f18fffb2a01d0327e2777d375ad91f5a
#
_entry.id   f18fffb2a01d0327e2777d375ad91f5a
#
_cell.length_a   1.000
_cell.length_b   1.000
_cell.length_c   1.000
_cell.angle_alpha   90.00
_cell.angle_beta   90.00
_cell.angle_gamma   90.00
#
_symmetry.space_group_name_H-M   'P 1'
#
loop_
_entity.id
_entity.type
_entity.pdbx_description
1 polymer ?
#
loop_
_entity_poly.entity_id
_entity_poly.type
_entity_poly.pdbx_seq_one_letter_code
_entity_poly.pdbx_strand_id
1 'polypeptide(L)'
;MPSYGLNKKLNVSNNLIKGKSGSNKSINIQPQNVNVPQKELLIFFRQLSVIIQSGVPLAQGIDLLSENTKNEKFSTVLKRIAARLSAGEDLSLCLKKYPKLFASITVGLIEAGEAGGILDQVLERIANLIEDKEKIKGEIQGALIYPIIILVLAVSVSLGLLIFIVPKF
;
A
#
# COMPACT_ATOMS: atom_id res chain seq x y z
N MET A 1 -46.33 -36.90 50.04
CA MET A 1 -44.96 -37.14 50.60
C MET A 1 -43.93 -36.48 49.67
N PRO A 2 -43.07 -35.67 50.17
CA PRO A 2 -42.37 -34.64 49.39
C PRO A 2 -41.06 -35.11 48.81
N SER A 3 -40.78 -34.75 47.57
CA SER A 3 -39.44 -34.89 46.93
C SER A 3 -38.71 -33.55 47.05
N TYR A 4 -37.85 -33.44 48.04
CA TYR A 4 -36.92 -32.32 48.24
C TYR A 4 -35.52 -32.65 47.65
N GLY A 5 -35.00 -31.71 46.85
CA GLY A 5 -33.54 -31.45 46.89
C GLY A 5 -32.64 -32.09 45.86
N LEU A 6 -32.70 -31.62 44.58
CA LEU A 6 -31.61 -31.85 43.62
C LEU A 6 -31.40 -30.69 42.67
N ASN A 7 -31.21 -29.48 43.21
CA ASN A 7 -30.97 -28.31 42.34
C ASN A 7 -29.89 -27.35 42.92
N LYS A 8 -28.81 -27.91 43.54
CA LYS A 8 -27.75 -27.07 44.13
C LYS A 8 -26.30 -27.49 43.79
N LYS A 9 -26.08 -28.14 42.68
CA LYS A 9 -24.70 -28.57 42.29
C LYS A 9 -24.30 -28.30 40.83
N LEU A 10 -24.93 -27.38 40.11
CA LEU A 10 -24.53 -27.05 38.75
C LEU A 10 -24.06 -25.58 38.56
N ASN A 11 -23.57 -24.94 39.62
CA ASN A 11 -23.19 -23.54 39.51
C ASN A 11 -21.73 -23.26 39.92
N VAL A 12 -20.81 -24.21 39.79
CA VAL A 12 -19.38 -24.04 40.14
C VAL A 12 -18.41 -24.30 38.97
N SER A 13 -18.87 -24.51 37.76
CA SER A 13 -17.93 -24.85 36.65
C SER A 13 -17.84 -23.81 35.52
N ASN A 14 -18.39 -22.63 35.66
CA ASN A 14 -18.36 -21.62 34.57
C ASN A 14 -17.41 -20.44 34.79
N ASN A 15 -16.44 -20.53 35.71
CA ASN A 15 -15.58 -19.38 36.03
C ASN A 15 -14.07 -19.61 35.78
N LEU A 16 -13.68 -20.60 34.97
CA LEU A 16 -12.26 -20.88 34.69
C LEU A 16 -11.83 -20.86 33.22
N ILE A 17 -12.66 -20.30 32.30
CA ILE A 17 -12.20 -20.02 30.94
C ILE A 17 -12.29 -18.53 30.66
N LYS A 18 -11.61 -17.71 31.48
CA LYS A 18 -11.19 -16.35 31.12
C LYS A 18 -9.76 -16.41 30.61
N GLY A 19 -9.51 -17.27 29.61
CA GLY A 19 -8.29 -17.26 28.82
C GLY A 19 -8.32 -16.04 27.90
N LYS A 20 -7.26 -15.26 27.99
CA LYS A 20 -6.93 -14.06 27.20
C LYS A 20 -7.43 -14.14 25.76
N SER A 21 -8.57 -13.58 25.49
CA SER A 21 -8.97 -13.19 24.14
C SER A 21 -8.07 -12.02 23.75
N GLY A 22 -6.99 -12.36 23.04
CA GLY A 22 -6.21 -11.36 22.31
C GLY A 22 -7.19 -10.57 21.47
N SER A 23 -7.24 -9.28 21.72
CA SER A 23 -8.02 -8.30 20.98
C SER A 23 -7.64 -8.39 19.50
N ASN A 24 -8.30 -9.26 18.75
CA ASN A 24 -8.33 -9.22 17.31
C ASN A 24 -9.13 -7.95 16.94
N LYS A 25 -8.46 -6.81 17.01
CA LYS A 25 -8.92 -5.56 16.46
C LYS A 25 -8.97 -5.79 14.97
N SER A 26 -10.09 -6.30 14.46
CA SER A 26 -10.38 -6.36 13.04
C SER A 26 -10.32 -4.92 12.54
N ILE A 27 -9.17 -4.53 12.00
CA ILE A 27 -8.98 -3.23 11.38
C ILE A 27 -9.91 -3.22 10.17
N ASN A 28 -11.07 -2.61 10.34
CA ASN A 28 -12.01 -2.40 9.25
C ASN A 28 -11.42 -1.33 8.33
N ILE A 29 -10.41 -1.73 7.54
CA ILE A 29 -9.81 -0.87 6.53
C ILE A 29 -10.82 -0.79 5.39
N GLN A 30 -11.53 0.32 5.34
CA GLN A 30 -12.31 0.65 4.15
C GLN A 30 -11.35 0.72 2.95
N PRO A 31 -11.64 0.05 1.83
CA PRO A 31 -10.72 -0.08 0.69
C PRO A 31 -10.29 1.26 0.08
N GLN A 32 -10.98 2.35 0.42
CA GLN A 32 -10.80 3.67 -0.19
C GLN A 32 -9.72 4.56 0.45
N ASN A 33 -9.11 4.19 1.58
CA ASN A 33 -8.27 5.13 2.34
C ASN A 33 -6.88 4.60 2.70
N VAL A 34 -6.30 3.77 1.82
CA VAL A 34 -4.92 3.31 1.96
C VAL A 34 -4.03 4.17 1.08
N ASN A 35 -3.14 4.93 1.71
CA ASN A 35 -2.10 5.68 1.01
C ASN A 35 -0.78 4.91 1.13
N VAL A 36 -0.22 4.53 -0.02
CA VAL A 36 1.05 3.81 -0.12
C VAL A 36 2.01 4.65 -0.97
N PRO A 37 3.23 4.91 -0.50
CA PRO A 37 4.24 5.57 -1.30
C PRO A 37 4.48 4.84 -2.63
N GLN A 38 4.70 5.59 -3.72
CA GLN A 38 4.98 5.01 -5.04
C GLN A 38 6.17 4.05 -5.00
N LYS A 39 7.16 4.35 -4.15
CA LYS A 39 8.34 3.51 -3.94
C LYS A 39 8.01 2.11 -3.38
N GLU A 40 7.02 2.01 -2.50
CA GLU A 40 6.54 0.70 -1.99
C GLU A 40 5.82 -0.08 -3.08
N LEU A 41 5.01 0.60 -3.91
CA LEU A 41 4.34 -0.03 -5.06
C LEU A 41 5.35 -0.52 -6.11
N LEU A 42 6.40 0.26 -6.38
CA LEU A 42 7.50 -0.14 -7.25
C LEU A 42 8.15 -1.44 -6.75
N ILE A 43 8.52 -1.47 -5.46
CA ILE A 43 9.16 -2.64 -4.84
C ILE A 43 8.21 -3.86 -4.92
N PHE A 44 6.93 -3.65 -4.62
CA PHE A 44 5.92 -4.70 -4.69
C PHE A 44 5.82 -5.31 -6.09
N PHE A 45 5.64 -4.50 -7.14
CA PHE A 45 5.51 -5.00 -8.51
C PHE A 45 6.78 -5.67 -9.01
N ARG A 46 7.96 -5.14 -8.65
CA ARG A 46 9.25 -5.73 -9.02
C ARG A 46 9.47 -7.09 -8.35
N GLN A 47 9.19 -7.19 -7.06
CA GLN A 47 9.30 -8.45 -6.34
C GLN A 47 8.28 -9.47 -6.83
N LEU A 48 7.04 -9.04 -7.09
CA LEU A 48 5.99 -9.92 -7.61
C LEU A 48 6.36 -10.49 -8.98
N SER A 49 6.89 -9.66 -9.88
CA SER A 49 7.39 -10.10 -11.20
C SER A 49 8.43 -11.22 -11.07
N VAL A 50 9.44 -11.04 -10.21
CA VAL A 50 10.48 -12.04 -9.97
C VAL A 50 9.91 -13.34 -9.37
N ILE A 51 8.98 -13.23 -8.42
CA ILE A 51 8.35 -14.39 -7.79
C ILE A 51 7.55 -15.19 -8.82
N ILE A 52 6.78 -14.53 -9.69
CA ILE A 52 5.99 -15.19 -10.74
C ILE A 52 6.91 -15.82 -11.81
N GLN A 53 7.99 -15.15 -12.22
CA GLN A 53 9.00 -15.71 -13.12
C GLN A 53 9.65 -16.97 -12.55
N SER A 54 9.75 -17.08 -11.23
CA SER A 54 10.25 -18.27 -10.54
C SER A 54 9.24 -19.43 -10.50
N GLY A 55 8.04 -19.25 -11.05
CA GLY A 55 6.99 -20.29 -11.11
C GLY A 55 6.14 -20.39 -9.83
N VAL A 56 6.26 -19.46 -8.89
CA VAL A 56 5.44 -19.44 -7.68
C VAL A 56 4.01 -19.01 -8.05
N PRO A 57 2.96 -19.69 -7.55
CA PRO A 57 1.58 -19.29 -7.78
C PRO A 57 1.30 -17.87 -7.31
N LEU A 58 0.56 -17.09 -8.11
CA LEU A 58 0.30 -15.66 -7.89
C LEU A 58 -0.26 -15.36 -6.48
N ALA A 59 -1.24 -16.13 -6.02
CA ALA A 59 -1.82 -15.97 -4.70
C ALA A 59 -0.78 -16.14 -3.57
N GLN A 60 0.07 -17.15 -3.69
CA GLN A 60 1.14 -17.42 -2.73
C GLN A 60 2.22 -16.34 -2.77
N GLY A 61 2.57 -15.85 -3.97
CA GLY A 61 3.53 -14.75 -4.13
C GLY A 61 3.06 -13.48 -3.45
N ILE A 62 1.80 -13.11 -3.62
CA ILE A 62 1.24 -11.91 -2.98
C ILE A 62 1.11 -12.08 -1.46
N ASP A 63 0.79 -13.28 -0.98
CA ASP A 63 0.73 -13.56 0.46
C ASP A 63 2.11 -13.41 1.11
N LEU A 64 3.15 -13.99 0.51
CA LEU A 64 4.54 -13.83 0.93
C LEU A 64 4.97 -12.35 0.99
N LEU A 65 4.62 -11.57 -0.05
CA LEU A 65 4.92 -10.13 -0.07
C LEU A 65 4.14 -9.35 1.00
N SER A 66 2.95 -9.81 1.35
CA SER A 66 2.14 -9.19 2.41
C SER A 66 2.82 -9.28 3.79
N GLU A 67 3.51 -10.36 4.06
CA GLU A 67 4.25 -10.60 5.32
C GLU A 67 5.53 -9.74 5.41
N ASN A 68 6.15 -9.47 4.27
CA ASN A 68 7.39 -8.69 4.19
C ASN A 68 7.16 -7.17 4.04
N THR A 69 5.92 -6.74 3.92
CA THR A 69 5.55 -5.33 3.75
C THR A 69 5.52 -4.59 5.09
N LYS A 70 6.32 -3.51 5.21
CA LYS A 70 6.39 -2.69 6.44
C LYS A 70 5.12 -1.91 6.73
N ASN A 71 4.37 -1.54 5.71
CA ASN A 71 3.14 -0.78 5.81
C ASN A 71 1.98 -1.72 6.16
N GLU A 72 1.53 -1.72 7.41
CA GLU A 72 0.46 -2.60 7.91
C GLU A 72 -0.85 -2.49 7.11
N LYS A 73 -1.19 -1.28 6.64
CA LYS A 73 -2.39 -1.07 5.80
C LYS A 73 -2.24 -1.74 4.45
N PHE A 74 -1.07 -1.60 3.84
CA PHE A 74 -0.76 -2.25 2.56
C PHE A 74 -0.68 -3.77 2.72
N SER A 75 0.00 -4.27 3.74
CA SER A 75 0.01 -5.69 4.10
C SER A 75 -1.40 -6.27 4.21
N THR A 76 -2.31 -5.58 4.92
CA THR A 76 -3.70 -6.02 5.04
C THR A 76 -4.43 -6.06 3.70
N VAL A 77 -4.17 -5.10 2.79
CA VAL A 77 -4.73 -5.11 1.43
C VAL A 77 -4.21 -6.31 0.65
N LEU A 78 -2.89 -6.56 0.69
CA LEU A 78 -2.27 -7.68 -0.03
C LEU A 78 -2.81 -9.03 0.47
N LYS A 79 -2.98 -9.23 1.78
CA LYS A 79 -3.61 -10.45 2.34
C LYS A 79 -5.02 -10.67 1.81
N ARG A 80 -5.82 -9.60 1.71
CA ARG A 80 -7.17 -9.69 1.13
C ARG A 80 -7.14 -10.04 -0.36
N ILE A 81 -6.19 -9.50 -1.11
CA ILE A 81 -6.01 -9.82 -2.52
C ILE A 81 -5.60 -11.29 -2.66
N ALA A 82 -4.61 -11.76 -1.89
CA ALA A 82 -4.16 -13.15 -1.90
C ALA A 82 -5.30 -14.14 -1.59
N ALA A 83 -6.12 -13.84 -0.58
CA ALA A 83 -7.30 -14.68 -0.25
C ALA A 83 -8.32 -14.76 -1.39
N ARG A 84 -8.53 -13.66 -2.15
CA ARG A 84 -9.45 -13.63 -3.30
C ARG A 84 -8.90 -14.39 -4.50
N LEU A 85 -7.60 -14.22 -4.78
CA LEU A 85 -6.90 -14.99 -5.81
C LEU A 85 -6.95 -16.48 -5.52
N SER A 86 -6.79 -16.89 -4.25
CA SER A 86 -6.94 -18.29 -3.82
C SER A 86 -8.36 -18.81 -3.99
N ALA A 87 -9.37 -17.94 -4.01
CA ALA A 87 -10.76 -18.27 -4.31
C ALA A 87 -11.06 -18.28 -5.83
N GLY A 88 -10.05 -18.02 -6.69
CA GLY A 88 -10.18 -18.04 -8.15
C GLY A 88 -10.59 -16.70 -8.78
N GLU A 89 -10.52 -15.59 -8.05
CA GLU A 89 -10.79 -14.26 -8.61
C GLU A 89 -9.54 -13.74 -9.34
N ASP A 90 -9.70 -13.07 -10.47
CA ASP A 90 -8.58 -12.48 -11.24
C ASP A 90 -7.90 -11.34 -10.47
N LEU A 91 -6.60 -11.17 -10.68
CA LEU A 91 -5.81 -10.10 -10.04
C LEU A 91 -6.35 -8.72 -10.42
N SER A 92 -6.64 -8.50 -11.70
CA SER A 92 -7.22 -7.25 -12.21
C SER A 92 -8.49 -6.86 -11.48
N LEU A 93 -9.41 -7.82 -11.23
CA LEU A 93 -10.64 -7.60 -10.50
C LEU A 93 -10.38 -7.29 -9.01
N CYS A 94 -9.40 -7.95 -8.41
CA CYS A 94 -8.98 -7.68 -7.03
C CYS A 94 -8.43 -6.26 -6.86
N LEU A 95 -7.53 -5.83 -7.78
CA LEU A 95 -6.90 -4.50 -7.73
C LEU A 95 -7.89 -3.37 -8.04
N LYS A 96 -8.86 -3.59 -8.90
CA LYS A 96 -9.91 -2.63 -9.27
C LYS A 96 -10.72 -2.11 -8.06
N LYS A 97 -10.71 -2.88 -6.95
CA LYS A 97 -11.37 -2.48 -5.69
C LYS A 97 -10.60 -1.43 -4.91
N TYR A 98 -9.36 -1.15 -5.31
CA TYR A 98 -8.46 -0.19 -4.65
C TYR A 98 -7.98 0.91 -5.63
N PRO A 99 -8.87 1.73 -6.19
CA PRO A 99 -8.54 2.68 -7.28
C PRO A 99 -7.61 3.81 -6.85
N LYS A 100 -7.53 4.11 -5.53
CA LYS A 100 -6.56 5.08 -5.00
C LYS A 100 -5.15 4.51 -4.89
N LEU A 101 -5.02 3.19 -4.85
CA LEU A 101 -3.76 2.49 -4.71
C LEU A 101 -3.22 2.05 -6.07
N PHE A 102 -4.09 1.51 -6.90
CA PHE A 102 -3.74 1.01 -8.23
C PHE A 102 -4.44 1.85 -9.30
N ALA A 103 -3.66 2.58 -10.08
CA ALA A 103 -4.18 3.41 -11.17
C ALA A 103 -4.89 2.55 -12.23
N SER A 104 -5.91 3.12 -12.87
CA SER A 104 -6.70 2.41 -13.90
C SER A 104 -5.83 1.84 -15.02
N ILE A 105 -4.77 2.56 -15.40
CA ILE A 105 -3.81 2.08 -16.42
C ILE A 105 -3.08 0.80 -15.95
N THR A 106 -2.69 0.73 -14.68
CA THR A 106 -2.05 -0.45 -14.08
C THR A 106 -3.00 -1.64 -14.09
N VAL A 107 -4.26 -1.43 -13.72
CA VAL A 107 -5.29 -2.48 -13.71
C VAL A 107 -5.56 -2.99 -15.13
N GLY A 108 -5.68 -2.09 -16.12
CA GLY A 108 -5.90 -2.49 -17.50
C GLY A 108 -4.72 -3.26 -18.11
N LEU A 109 -3.47 -2.89 -17.76
CA LEU A 109 -2.29 -3.65 -18.18
C LEU A 109 -2.29 -5.08 -17.59
N ILE A 110 -2.64 -5.22 -16.32
CA ILE A 110 -2.73 -6.52 -15.65
C ILE A 110 -3.83 -7.37 -16.28
N GLU A 111 -5.01 -6.80 -16.54
CA GLU A 111 -6.11 -7.49 -17.20
C GLU A 111 -5.70 -8.03 -18.58
N ALA A 112 -4.99 -7.23 -19.37
CA ALA A 112 -4.44 -7.67 -20.64
C ALA A 112 -3.37 -8.77 -20.49
N GLY A 113 -2.53 -8.66 -19.45
CA GLY A 113 -1.50 -9.65 -19.13
C GLY A 113 -2.07 -10.99 -18.67
N GLU A 114 -3.14 -10.97 -17.87
CA GLU A 114 -3.87 -12.16 -17.45
C GLU A 114 -4.50 -12.88 -18.66
N ALA A 115 -5.19 -12.12 -19.51
CA ALA A 115 -5.82 -12.67 -20.71
C ALA A 115 -4.79 -13.23 -21.72
N GLY A 116 -3.60 -12.61 -21.80
CA GLY A 116 -2.52 -13.04 -22.68
C GLY A 116 -1.56 -14.09 -22.12
N GLY A 117 -1.65 -14.41 -20.82
CA GLY A 117 -0.72 -15.31 -20.15
C GLY A 117 0.71 -14.77 -20.01
N ILE A 118 0.89 -13.44 -20.07
CA ILE A 118 2.18 -12.73 -19.98
C ILE A 118 2.25 -11.82 -18.76
N LEU A 119 1.62 -12.25 -17.67
CA LEU A 119 1.50 -11.44 -16.45
C LEU A 119 2.85 -11.05 -15.86
N ASP A 120 3.85 -11.93 -15.91
CA ASP A 120 5.21 -11.70 -15.46
C ASP A 120 5.85 -10.50 -16.16
N GLN A 121 5.76 -10.43 -17.50
CA GLN A 121 6.29 -9.33 -18.30
C GLN A 121 5.54 -8.02 -18.04
N VAL A 122 4.23 -8.11 -17.88
CA VAL A 122 3.39 -6.94 -17.57
C VAL A 122 3.72 -6.36 -16.20
N LEU A 123 3.93 -7.19 -15.18
CA LEU A 123 4.32 -6.75 -13.84
C LEU A 123 5.67 -6.04 -13.84
N GLU A 124 6.66 -6.56 -14.59
CA GLU A 124 7.96 -5.92 -14.78
C GLU A 124 7.81 -4.55 -15.48
N ARG A 125 7.00 -4.49 -16.54
CA ARG A 125 6.74 -3.23 -17.25
C ARG A 125 6.07 -2.19 -16.35
N ILE A 126 5.13 -2.59 -15.50
CA ILE A 126 4.50 -1.71 -14.51
C ILE A 126 5.54 -1.17 -13.52
N ALA A 127 6.43 -2.02 -13.03
CA ALA A 127 7.51 -1.59 -12.14
C ALA A 127 8.39 -0.53 -12.83
N ASN A 128 8.80 -0.74 -14.08
CA ASN A 128 9.59 0.21 -14.85
C ASN A 128 8.85 1.54 -15.07
N LEU A 129 7.54 1.51 -15.39
CA LEU A 129 6.72 2.71 -15.52
C LEU A 129 6.63 3.54 -14.23
N ILE A 130 6.57 2.88 -13.07
CA ILE A 130 6.57 3.57 -11.77
C ILE A 130 7.95 4.16 -11.49
N GLU A 131 9.02 3.42 -11.79
CA GLU A 131 10.40 3.89 -11.61
C GLU A 131 10.70 5.13 -12.45
N ASP A 132 10.32 5.12 -13.72
CA ASP A 132 10.52 6.25 -14.62
C ASP A 132 9.78 7.51 -14.11
N LYS A 133 8.54 7.35 -13.63
CA LYS A 133 7.80 8.46 -13.02
C LYS A 133 8.50 9.04 -11.78
N GLU A 134 9.07 8.19 -10.94
CA GLU A 134 9.79 8.64 -9.73
C GLU A 134 11.10 9.34 -10.11
N LYS A 135 11.84 8.87 -11.13
CA LYS A 135 13.05 9.54 -11.66
C LYS A 135 12.73 10.93 -12.18
N ILE A 136 11.74 11.05 -13.07
CA ILE A 136 11.33 12.33 -13.66
C ILE A 136 10.92 13.31 -12.56
N LYS A 137 10.18 12.87 -11.56
CA LYS A 137 9.78 13.70 -10.42
C LYS A 137 10.97 14.20 -9.63
N GLY A 138 11.98 13.37 -9.40
CA GLY A 138 13.22 13.73 -8.73
C GLY A 138 14.04 14.76 -9.51
N GLU A 139 14.18 14.58 -10.82
CA GLU A 139 14.89 15.50 -11.71
C GLU A 139 14.24 16.88 -11.76
N ILE A 140 12.91 16.95 -11.87
CA ILE A 140 12.17 18.21 -11.87
C ILE A 140 12.36 18.96 -10.53
N GLN A 141 12.30 18.27 -9.40
CA GLN A 141 12.52 18.88 -8.09
C GLN A 141 13.93 19.43 -7.95
N GLY A 142 14.93 18.71 -8.45
CA GLY A 142 16.31 19.17 -8.47
C GLY A 142 16.52 20.41 -9.35
N ALA A 143 15.92 20.43 -10.53
CA ALA A 143 16.03 21.55 -11.46
C ALA A 143 15.37 22.85 -10.96
N LEU A 144 14.32 22.76 -10.15
CA LEU A 144 13.61 23.92 -9.61
C LEU A 144 14.35 24.61 -8.44
N ILE A 145 15.29 23.93 -7.78
CA ILE A 145 16.04 24.49 -6.64
C ILE A 145 16.90 25.67 -7.10
N TYR A 146 17.56 25.56 -8.25
CA TYR A 146 18.44 26.62 -8.76
C TYR A 146 17.72 27.95 -9.06
N PRO A 147 16.60 27.98 -9.81
CA PRO A 147 15.82 29.20 -10.01
C PRO A 147 15.31 29.83 -8.72
N ILE A 148 14.90 29.01 -7.74
CA ILE A 148 14.38 29.51 -6.46
C ILE A 148 15.50 30.21 -5.69
N ILE A 149 16.71 29.64 -5.63
CA ILE A 149 17.86 30.26 -4.94
C ILE A 149 18.22 31.61 -5.57
N ILE A 150 18.27 31.68 -6.92
CA ILE A 150 18.55 32.94 -7.61
C ILE A 150 17.49 34.01 -7.34
N LEU A 151 16.23 33.62 -7.36
CA LEU A 151 15.11 34.53 -7.13
C LEU A 151 15.13 35.07 -5.69
N VAL A 152 15.40 34.23 -4.70
CA VAL A 152 15.54 34.64 -3.30
C VAL A 152 16.73 35.60 -3.14
N LEU A 153 17.86 35.30 -3.78
CA LEU A 153 19.04 36.16 -3.74
C LEU A 153 18.76 37.55 -4.37
N ALA A 154 18.14 37.57 -5.55
CA ALA A 154 17.80 38.81 -6.25
C ALA A 154 16.82 39.69 -5.45
N VAL A 155 15.78 39.07 -4.85
CA VAL A 155 14.83 39.79 -3.99
C VAL A 155 15.52 40.31 -2.73
N SER A 156 16.36 39.52 -2.09
CA SER A 156 17.06 39.96 -0.87
C SER A 156 18.02 41.12 -1.13
N VAL A 157 18.77 41.10 -2.25
CA VAL A 157 19.64 42.19 -2.66
C VAL A 157 18.84 43.46 -2.99
N SER A 158 17.73 43.31 -3.76
CA SER A 158 16.85 44.43 -4.10
C SER A 158 16.26 45.11 -2.86
N LEU A 159 15.75 44.33 -1.92
CA LEU A 159 15.22 44.85 -0.65
C LEU A 159 16.30 45.50 0.20
N GLY A 160 17.49 44.91 0.25
CA GLY A 160 18.64 45.49 0.96
C GLY A 160 19.04 46.88 0.41
N LEU A 161 19.09 47.00 -0.91
CA LEU A 161 19.35 48.28 -1.58
C LEU A 161 18.25 49.32 -1.30
N LEU A 162 17.00 48.92 -1.33
CA LEU A 162 15.85 49.78 -1.10
C LEU A 162 15.78 50.31 0.33
N ILE A 163 16.09 49.49 1.30
CA ILE A 163 16.08 49.85 2.73
C ILE A 163 17.32 50.68 3.11
N PHE A 164 18.50 50.41 2.51
CA PHE A 164 19.74 51.07 2.90
C PHE A 164 20.04 52.34 2.10
N ILE A 165 19.65 52.40 0.82
CA ILE A 165 19.98 53.50 -0.08
C ILE A 165 18.88 54.59 -0.12
N VAL A 166 17.60 54.17 -0.17
CA VAL A 166 16.47 55.11 -0.25
C VAL A 166 16.36 56.06 0.96
N PRO A 167 16.58 55.65 2.24
CA PRO A 167 16.50 56.58 3.35
C PRO A 167 17.71 57.53 3.47
N LYS A 168 18.70 57.41 2.59
CA LYS A 168 19.87 58.28 2.57
C LYS A 168 19.76 59.44 1.57
N PHE A 169 18.73 59.41 0.73
CA PHE A 169 18.37 60.51 -0.17
C PHE A 169 17.13 61.25 0.36
#